data_b79d341340cb6304f1107fa60636a5a3
#
_entry.id   b79d341340cb6304f1107fa60636a5a3
#
_cell.length_a   1.000
_cell.length_b   1.000
_cell.length_c   1.000
_cell.angle_alpha   90.00
_cell.angle_beta   90.00
_cell.angle_gamma   90.00
#
_symmetry.space_group_name_H-M   'P 1'
#
loop_
_entity.id
_entity.type
_entity.pdbx_description
1 polymer ?
#
loop_
_entity_poly.entity_id
_entity_poly.type
_entity_poly.pdbx_seq_one_letter_code
_entity_poly.pdbx_strand_id
1 'polypeptide(L)'
;GDVGLSLRVRCNLHLMRSQVLEASGDAAGALAAVREWQQLSQQRAQLASRAHYQAAALQTELLMLQHQLDEKDAQRRATERARAELEAANKALSQKMSEVQTLQEALRQQATRDELTGLFNRRHLNHTLPSMWALAQREGKPLAAVIIDLDHFKRVNDERGHDAGDRLLAAFGRLLAASLRKSDVACRWGGEEFCVLMPDTDAAGARRKTASLLKRWRVESLVHGAAGDAGTSFSAGVADSAHVSDSWQALLKRADDELLAAKREGRNRVLVAA
;
A
#
# COMPACT_ATOMS: atom_id res chain seq x y z
N GLY A 1 93.19 2.15 -2.09
CA GLY A 1 91.98 2.86 -2.24
C GLY A 1 90.85 2.09 -2.86
N ASP A 2 90.18 1.15 -2.13
CA ASP A 2 89.06 0.34 -2.66
C ASP A 2 87.64 0.97 -2.33
N VAL A 3 87.58 2.26 -1.99
CA VAL A 3 86.37 2.90 -1.55
C VAL A 3 85.60 3.46 -2.77
N GLY A 4 84.70 2.62 -3.32
CA GLY A 4 83.82 3.01 -4.44
C GLY A 4 83.56 1.95 -5.51
N LEU A 5 84.31 0.82 -5.51
CA LEU A 5 84.12 -0.26 -6.47
C LEU A 5 83.02 -1.23 -6.04
N SER A 6 82.18 -1.65 -6.98
CA SER A 6 81.16 -2.67 -6.69
C SER A 6 81.79 -3.99 -6.19
N LEU A 7 81.06 -4.76 -5.38
CA LEU A 7 81.56 -6.02 -4.82
C LEU A 7 82.01 -6.99 -5.91
N ARG A 8 81.35 -6.94 -7.05
CA ARG A 8 81.72 -7.76 -8.22
C ARG A 8 83.10 -7.38 -8.79
N VAL A 9 83.38 -6.07 -8.89
CA VAL A 9 84.61 -5.51 -9.39
C VAL A 9 85.74 -5.84 -8.41
N ARG A 10 85.52 -5.70 -7.11
CA ARG A 10 86.45 -6.03 -6.05
C ARG A 10 86.83 -7.53 -6.06
N CYS A 11 85.86 -8.43 -6.21
CA CYS A 11 86.12 -9.85 -6.35
C CYS A 11 87.04 -10.14 -7.55
N ASN A 12 86.73 -9.54 -8.72
CA ASN A 12 87.56 -9.77 -9.92
C ASN A 12 88.95 -9.22 -9.75
N LEU A 13 89.12 -8.06 -9.11
CA LEU A 13 90.42 -7.45 -8.84
C LEU A 13 91.32 -8.33 -7.99
N HIS A 14 90.76 -8.86 -6.87
CA HIS A 14 91.51 -9.74 -5.98
C HIS A 14 91.84 -11.09 -6.63
N LEU A 15 90.97 -11.63 -7.50
CA LEU A 15 91.28 -12.79 -8.32
C LEU A 15 92.42 -12.53 -9.28
N MET A 16 92.43 -11.41 -10.05
CA MET A 16 93.53 -11.02 -10.96
C MET A 16 94.79 -10.78 -10.20
N ARG A 17 94.67 -10.10 -9.01
CA ARG A 17 95.85 -9.83 -8.16
C ARG A 17 96.55 -11.12 -7.71
N SER A 18 95.76 -12.16 -7.30
CA SER A 18 96.29 -13.45 -6.92
C SER A 18 97.07 -14.13 -8.09
N GLN A 19 96.49 -14.06 -9.28
CA GLN A 19 97.19 -14.66 -10.50
C GLN A 19 98.51 -13.93 -10.82
N VAL A 20 98.53 -12.62 -10.72
CA VAL A 20 99.72 -11.81 -10.96
C VAL A 20 100.83 -12.09 -9.91
N LEU A 21 100.46 -12.16 -8.63
CA LEU A 21 101.36 -12.46 -7.52
C LEU A 21 101.92 -13.88 -7.63
N GLU A 22 101.13 -14.84 -7.99
CA GLU A 22 101.48 -16.21 -8.19
C GLU A 22 102.53 -16.28 -9.38
N ALA A 23 102.31 -15.61 -10.50
CA ALA A 23 103.22 -15.56 -11.62
C ALA A 23 104.52 -14.86 -11.27
N SER A 24 104.57 -13.93 -10.33
CA SER A 24 105.77 -13.24 -9.82
C SER A 24 106.51 -13.99 -8.73
N GLY A 25 106.06 -15.15 -8.31
CA GLY A 25 106.68 -15.96 -7.26
C GLY A 25 106.36 -15.54 -5.79
N ASP A 26 105.49 -14.53 -5.58
CA ASP A 26 105.04 -14.11 -4.23
C ASP A 26 103.84 -14.99 -3.75
N ALA A 27 104.20 -16.19 -3.25
CA ALA A 27 103.16 -17.12 -2.81
C ALA A 27 102.40 -16.67 -1.56
N ALA A 28 102.95 -15.88 -0.69
CA ALA A 28 102.30 -15.31 0.48
C ALA A 28 101.30 -14.22 0.09
N GLY A 29 101.66 -13.34 -0.82
CA GLY A 29 100.75 -12.31 -1.34
C GLY A 29 99.63 -12.91 -2.18
N ALA A 30 99.92 -13.94 -3.00
CA ALA A 30 98.89 -14.66 -3.71
C ALA A 30 97.84 -15.32 -2.80
N LEU A 31 98.28 -15.99 -1.73
CA LEU A 31 97.42 -16.64 -0.79
C LEU A 31 96.54 -15.62 -0.04
N ALA A 32 97.10 -14.47 0.35
CA ALA A 32 96.30 -13.38 0.96
C ALA A 32 95.24 -12.86 -0.02
N ALA A 33 95.55 -12.65 -1.28
CA ALA A 33 94.60 -12.18 -2.28
C ALA A 33 93.48 -13.20 -2.56
N VAL A 34 93.80 -14.52 -2.53
CA VAL A 34 92.79 -15.60 -2.67
C VAL A 34 91.84 -15.60 -1.45
N ARG A 35 92.35 -15.42 -0.24
CA ARG A 35 91.49 -15.36 0.98
C ARG A 35 90.53 -14.19 0.91
N GLU A 36 90.95 -13.03 0.51
CA GLU A 36 90.11 -11.87 0.34
C GLU A 36 89.09 -12.09 -0.78
N TRP A 37 89.50 -12.69 -1.89
CA TRP A 37 88.55 -13.08 -2.95
C TRP A 37 87.49 -14.07 -2.44
N GLN A 38 87.89 -15.05 -1.65
CA GLN A 38 86.92 -16.04 -1.07
C GLN A 38 85.91 -15.34 -0.15
N GLN A 39 86.37 -14.43 0.75
CA GLN A 39 85.48 -13.68 1.61
C GLN A 39 84.49 -12.83 0.83
N LEU A 40 84.95 -12.04 -0.12
CA LEU A 40 84.13 -11.20 -0.97
C LEU A 40 83.20 -11.99 -1.84
N SER A 41 83.61 -13.13 -2.35
CA SER A 41 82.78 -14.06 -3.14
C SER A 41 81.66 -14.64 -2.30
N GLN A 42 81.95 -15.05 -1.03
CA GLN A 42 80.91 -15.53 -0.09
C GLN A 42 79.92 -14.39 0.27
N GLN A 43 80.40 -13.20 0.54
CA GLN A 43 79.54 -12.05 0.81
C GLN A 43 78.58 -11.76 -0.40
N ARG A 44 79.12 -11.82 -1.61
CA ARG A 44 78.33 -11.62 -2.82
C ARG A 44 77.26 -12.69 -2.96
N ALA A 45 77.60 -13.96 -2.75
CA ALA A 45 76.67 -15.08 -2.81
C ALA A 45 75.56 -14.94 -1.77
N GLN A 46 75.87 -14.53 -0.53
CA GLN A 46 74.89 -14.29 0.53
C GLN A 46 73.94 -13.15 0.20
N LEU A 47 74.46 -12.03 -0.32
CA LEU A 47 73.66 -10.89 -0.71
C LEU A 47 72.72 -11.23 -1.87
N ALA A 48 73.21 -11.95 -2.89
CA ALA A 48 72.41 -12.42 -4.02
C ALA A 48 71.28 -13.40 -3.56
N SER A 49 71.63 -14.34 -2.66
CA SER A 49 70.63 -15.25 -2.08
C SER A 49 69.53 -14.50 -1.27
N ARG A 50 69.96 -13.56 -0.42
CA ARG A 50 69.00 -12.73 0.35
C ARG A 50 68.06 -11.92 -0.59
N ALA A 51 68.62 -11.29 -1.61
CA ALA A 51 67.82 -10.53 -2.61
C ALA A 51 66.85 -11.45 -3.34
N HIS A 52 67.28 -12.67 -3.70
CA HIS A 52 66.37 -13.63 -4.32
C HIS A 52 65.23 -14.07 -3.42
N TYR A 53 65.51 -14.37 -2.15
CA TYR A 53 64.46 -14.73 -1.16
C TYR A 53 63.49 -13.57 -0.90
N GLN A 54 63.99 -12.33 -0.83
CA GLN A 54 63.15 -11.17 -0.67
C GLN A 54 62.23 -10.94 -1.89
N ALA A 55 62.79 -11.08 -3.10
CA ALA A 55 62.00 -10.95 -4.32
C ALA A 55 60.92 -12.03 -4.43
N ALA A 56 61.24 -13.28 -4.06
CA ALA A 56 60.26 -14.39 -4.05
C ALA A 56 59.16 -14.16 -2.98
N ALA A 57 59.52 -13.67 -1.81
CA ALA A 57 58.53 -13.33 -0.76
C ALA A 57 57.55 -12.20 -1.18
N LEU A 58 58.10 -11.13 -1.77
CA LEU A 58 57.28 -10.03 -2.32
C LEU A 58 56.34 -10.48 -3.45
N GLN A 59 56.86 -11.35 -4.33
CA GLN A 59 56.04 -11.93 -5.40
C GLN A 59 54.86 -12.78 -4.85
N THR A 60 55.10 -13.57 -3.82
CA THR A 60 54.08 -14.36 -3.17
C THR A 60 53.04 -13.46 -2.49
N GLU A 61 53.48 -12.38 -1.81
CA GLU A 61 52.58 -11.42 -1.18
C GLU A 61 51.71 -10.68 -2.20
N LEU A 62 52.29 -10.28 -3.31
CA LEU A 62 51.55 -9.64 -4.40
C LEU A 62 50.47 -10.56 -4.97
N LEU A 63 50.78 -11.85 -5.21
CA LEU A 63 49.80 -12.82 -5.68
C LEU A 63 48.65 -13.03 -4.68
N MET A 64 48.97 -13.10 -3.38
CA MET A 64 47.93 -13.19 -2.34
C MET A 64 47.04 -11.96 -2.30
N LEU A 65 47.60 -10.77 -2.41
CA LEU A 65 46.83 -9.52 -2.44
C LEU A 65 45.94 -9.44 -3.69
N GLN A 66 46.44 -9.85 -4.84
CA GLN A 66 45.65 -9.92 -6.08
C GLN A 66 44.45 -10.86 -5.89
N HIS A 67 44.69 -12.07 -5.36
CA HIS A 67 43.62 -13.03 -5.11
C HIS A 67 42.54 -12.49 -4.15
N GLN A 68 42.97 -11.85 -3.05
CA GLN A 68 42.04 -11.21 -2.11
C GLN A 68 41.21 -10.08 -2.76
N LEU A 69 41.81 -9.33 -3.68
CA LEU A 69 41.13 -8.28 -4.42
C LEU A 69 40.05 -8.85 -5.34
N ASP A 70 40.42 -9.89 -6.09
CA ASP A 70 39.51 -10.59 -7.00
C ASP A 70 38.32 -11.21 -6.25
N GLU A 71 38.56 -11.83 -5.08
CA GLU A 71 37.51 -12.38 -4.22
C GLU A 71 36.55 -11.28 -3.72
N LYS A 72 37.09 -10.14 -3.23
CA LYS A 72 36.29 -9.02 -2.78
C LYS A 72 35.45 -8.40 -3.92
N ASP A 73 36.03 -8.26 -5.10
CA ASP A 73 35.30 -7.75 -6.26
C ASP A 73 34.19 -8.71 -6.72
N ALA A 74 34.45 -10.02 -6.66
CA ALA A 74 33.42 -11.02 -6.95
C ALA A 74 32.26 -10.97 -5.93
N GLN A 75 32.57 -10.86 -4.64
CA GLN A 75 31.57 -10.70 -3.57
C GLN A 75 30.76 -9.41 -3.74
N ARG A 76 31.43 -8.31 -4.04
CA ARG A 76 30.78 -7.01 -4.28
C ARG A 76 29.80 -7.08 -5.46
N ARG A 77 30.23 -7.64 -6.60
CA ARG A 77 29.37 -7.84 -7.77
C ARG A 77 28.17 -8.74 -7.47
N ALA A 78 28.36 -9.81 -6.70
CA ALA A 78 27.27 -10.69 -6.29
C ALA A 78 26.26 -9.94 -5.41
N THR A 79 26.73 -9.15 -4.43
CA THR A 79 25.88 -8.36 -3.55
C THR A 79 25.11 -7.28 -4.31
N GLU A 80 25.75 -6.59 -5.26
CA GLU A 80 25.11 -5.58 -6.11
C GLU A 80 23.99 -6.20 -6.99
N ARG A 81 24.23 -7.39 -7.56
CA ARG A 81 23.20 -8.14 -8.33
C ARG A 81 22.02 -8.54 -7.45
N ALA A 82 22.28 -9.15 -6.29
CA ALA A 82 21.23 -9.54 -5.37
C ALA A 82 20.40 -8.36 -4.88
N ARG A 83 21.04 -7.21 -4.64
CA ARG A 83 20.35 -5.98 -4.28
C ARG A 83 19.45 -5.46 -5.41
N ALA A 84 19.94 -5.45 -6.64
CA ALA A 84 19.16 -5.01 -7.80
C ALA A 84 17.95 -5.94 -8.03
N GLU A 85 18.13 -7.26 -7.89
CA GLU A 85 17.03 -8.22 -7.98
C GLU A 85 16.00 -8.01 -6.88
N LEU A 86 16.43 -7.77 -5.64
CA LEU A 86 15.54 -7.48 -4.51
C LEU A 86 14.77 -6.18 -4.72
N GLU A 87 15.43 -5.12 -5.20
CA GLU A 87 14.76 -3.85 -5.51
C GLU A 87 13.72 -4.01 -6.63
N ALA A 88 14.04 -4.76 -7.68
CA ALA A 88 13.11 -5.09 -8.75
C ALA A 88 11.90 -5.90 -8.27
N ALA A 89 12.14 -6.92 -7.43
CA ALA A 89 11.11 -7.75 -6.83
C ALA A 89 10.20 -6.93 -5.89
N ASN A 90 10.77 -6.06 -5.05
CA ASN A 90 10.00 -5.18 -4.17
C ASN A 90 9.12 -4.19 -4.94
N LYS A 91 9.64 -3.64 -6.04
CA LYS A 91 8.86 -2.76 -6.92
C LYS A 91 7.69 -3.51 -7.57
N ALA A 92 7.92 -4.71 -8.08
CA ALA A 92 6.87 -5.55 -8.67
C ALA A 92 5.82 -5.95 -7.63
N LEU A 93 6.24 -6.32 -6.42
CA LEU A 93 5.34 -6.63 -5.31
C LEU A 93 4.48 -5.43 -4.91
N SER A 94 5.08 -4.26 -4.79
CA SER A 94 4.35 -3.02 -4.47
C SER A 94 3.29 -2.68 -5.53
N GLN A 95 3.59 -2.86 -6.81
CA GLN A 95 2.64 -2.68 -7.90
C GLN A 95 1.47 -3.68 -7.81
N LYS A 96 1.78 -4.97 -7.56
CA LYS A 96 0.74 -5.99 -7.39
C LYS A 96 -0.12 -5.76 -6.16
N MET A 97 0.43 -5.30 -5.04
CA MET A 97 -0.35 -4.93 -3.86
C MET A 97 -1.33 -3.79 -4.16
N SER A 98 -0.89 -2.76 -4.88
CA SER A 98 -1.76 -1.65 -5.29
C SER A 98 -2.90 -2.12 -6.22
N GLU A 99 -2.60 -2.99 -7.19
CA GLU A 99 -3.62 -3.58 -8.07
C GLU A 99 -4.65 -4.39 -7.27
N VAL A 100 -4.20 -5.25 -6.37
CA VAL A 100 -5.08 -6.04 -5.49
C VAL A 100 -5.95 -5.15 -4.62
N GLN A 101 -5.41 -4.09 -4.02
CA GLN A 101 -6.18 -3.14 -3.22
C GLN A 101 -7.26 -2.44 -4.05
N THR A 102 -6.93 -2.03 -5.27
CA THR A 102 -7.90 -1.39 -6.18
C THR A 102 -9.03 -2.34 -6.54
N LEU A 103 -8.69 -3.59 -6.87
CA LEU A 103 -9.69 -4.62 -7.19
C LEU A 103 -10.55 -4.97 -5.97
N GLN A 104 -9.98 -5.08 -4.78
CA GLN A 104 -10.71 -5.33 -3.55
C GLN A 104 -11.71 -4.20 -3.24
N GLU A 105 -11.30 -2.94 -3.41
CA GLU A 105 -12.20 -1.81 -3.19
C GLU A 105 -13.33 -1.77 -4.23
N ALA A 106 -13.04 -2.05 -5.51
CA ALA A 106 -14.05 -2.16 -6.55
C ALA A 106 -15.06 -3.29 -6.26
N LEU A 107 -14.57 -4.47 -5.87
CA LEU A 107 -15.42 -5.59 -5.46
C LEU A 107 -16.25 -5.26 -4.23
N ARG A 108 -15.68 -4.57 -3.24
CA ARG A 108 -16.39 -4.13 -2.05
C ARG A 108 -17.51 -3.14 -2.40
N GLN A 109 -17.23 -2.17 -3.26
CA GLN A 109 -18.23 -1.22 -3.74
C GLN A 109 -19.37 -1.94 -4.46
N GLN A 110 -19.05 -2.85 -5.38
CA GLN A 110 -20.03 -3.66 -6.11
C GLN A 110 -20.87 -4.54 -5.17
N ALA A 111 -20.24 -5.13 -4.14
CA ALA A 111 -20.94 -5.98 -3.19
C ALA A 111 -21.83 -5.20 -2.21
N THR A 112 -21.55 -3.91 -1.96
CA THR A 112 -22.20 -3.13 -0.89
C THR A 112 -23.08 -2.00 -1.38
N ARG A 113 -22.94 -1.57 -2.65
CA ARG A 113 -23.73 -0.47 -3.20
C ARG A 113 -24.73 -0.93 -4.25
N ASP A 114 -25.76 -0.09 -4.44
CA ASP A 114 -26.70 -0.18 -5.55
C ASP A 114 -26.13 0.64 -6.73
N GLU A 115 -25.97 0.00 -7.88
CA GLU A 115 -25.31 0.61 -9.05
C GLU A 115 -26.07 1.80 -9.61
N LEU A 116 -27.41 1.80 -9.51
CA LEU A 116 -28.26 2.86 -10.06
C LEU A 116 -28.23 4.12 -9.19
N THR A 117 -28.34 3.97 -7.88
CA THR A 117 -28.50 5.09 -6.94
C THR A 117 -27.22 5.52 -6.26
N GLY A 118 -26.18 4.68 -6.27
CA GLY A 118 -24.92 4.88 -5.54
C GLY A 118 -25.03 4.73 -4.02
N LEU A 119 -26.23 4.53 -3.48
CA LEU A 119 -26.47 4.25 -2.07
C LEU A 119 -26.00 2.85 -1.69
N PHE A 120 -25.99 2.53 -0.41
CA PHE A 120 -25.79 1.14 0.00
C PHE A 120 -26.93 0.25 -0.53
N ASN A 121 -26.64 -1.03 -0.74
CA ASN A 121 -27.66 -2.01 -1.08
C ASN A 121 -28.26 -2.65 0.19
N ARG A 122 -29.36 -3.38 0.04
CA ARG A 122 -30.04 -4.07 1.13
C ARG A 122 -29.15 -5.04 1.90
N ARG A 123 -28.20 -5.71 1.20
CA ARG A 123 -27.26 -6.65 1.81
C ARG A 123 -26.34 -5.93 2.81
N HIS A 124 -25.82 -4.78 2.44
CA HIS A 124 -24.97 -3.97 3.32
C HIS A 124 -25.74 -3.51 4.57
N LEU A 125 -26.97 -3.04 4.41
CA LEU A 125 -27.78 -2.60 5.54
C LEU A 125 -28.06 -3.75 6.51
N ASN A 126 -28.45 -4.92 6.00
CA ASN A 126 -28.71 -6.11 6.83
C ASN A 126 -27.47 -6.57 7.62
N HIS A 127 -26.27 -6.34 7.06
CA HIS A 127 -25.01 -6.65 7.74
C HIS A 127 -24.64 -5.60 8.80
N THR A 128 -24.95 -4.33 8.55
CA THR A 128 -24.52 -3.20 9.40
C THR A 128 -25.49 -2.92 10.55
N LEU A 129 -26.79 -3.07 10.30
CA LEU A 129 -27.84 -2.73 11.27
C LEU A 129 -27.73 -3.45 12.62
N PRO A 130 -27.40 -4.77 12.70
CA PRO A 130 -27.22 -5.44 13.99
C PRO A 130 -26.14 -4.79 14.86
N SER A 131 -25.05 -4.35 14.25
CA SER A 131 -23.96 -3.69 14.96
C SER A 131 -24.33 -2.27 15.41
N MET A 132 -25.04 -1.52 14.57
CA MET A 132 -25.56 -0.19 14.93
C MET A 132 -26.58 -0.27 16.06
N TRP A 133 -27.47 -1.27 16.04
CA TRP A 133 -28.42 -1.54 17.08
C TRP A 133 -27.74 -1.85 18.43
N ALA A 134 -26.76 -2.78 18.41
CA ALA A 134 -26.03 -3.16 19.62
C ALA A 134 -25.24 -1.97 20.20
N LEU A 135 -24.68 -1.10 19.36
CA LEU A 135 -24.01 0.12 19.78
C LEU A 135 -24.97 1.11 20.43
N ALA A 136 -26.12 1.36 19.80
CA ALA A 136 -27.15 2.25 20.31
C ALA A 136 -27.66 1.79 21.70
N GLN A 137 -27.92 0.50 21.86
CA GLN A 137 -28.33 -0.08 23.14
C GLN A 137 -27.25 0.06 24.24
N ARG A 138 -26.00 -0.21 23.88
CA ARG A 138 -24.86 -0.08 24.82
C ARG A 138 -24.65 1.35 25.29
N GLU A 139 -24.79 2.32 24.38
CA GLU A 139 -24.56 3.73 24.69
C GLU A 139 -25.80 4.45 25.25
N GLY A 140 -26.95 3.80 25.25
CA GLY A 140 -28.22 4.41 25.67
C GLY A 140 -28.65 5.55 24.72
N LYS A 141 -28.21 5.54 23.47
CA LYS A 141 -28.55 6.56 22.49
C LYS A 141 -29.57 6.06 21.49
N PRO A 142 -30.48 6.93 21.01
CA PRO A 142 -31.50 6.51 20.06
C PRO A 142 -30.92 6.19 18.68
N LEU A 143 -31.46 5.15 18.07
CA LEU A 143 -31.24 4.81 16.65
C LEU A 143 -32.59 4.91 15.94
N ALA A 144 -32.74 5.88 15.02
CA ALA A 144 -33.93 5.97 14.19
C ALA A 144 -33.77 5.20 12.88
N ALA A 145 -34.87 4.57 12.47
CA ALA A 145 -35.05 3.98 11.16
C ALA A 145 -36.17 4.69 10.39
N VAL A 146 -35.91 4.95 9.10
CA VAL A 146 -36.88 5.54 8.20
C VAL A 146 -37.02 4.65 6.99
N ILE A 147 -38.23 4.23 6.65
CA ILE A 147 -38.54 3.52 5.42
C ILE A 147 -39.29 4.48 4.51
N ILE A 148 -38.83 4.62 3.28
CA ILE A 148 -39.32 5.58 2.29
C ILE A 148 -39.71 4.81 1.03
N ASP A 149 -40.82 5.24 0.39
CA ASP A 149 -41.30 4.69 -0.87
C ASP A 149 -41.72 5.84 -1.79
N LEU A 150 -41.24 5.82 -3.04
CA LEU A 150 -41.59 6.84 -4.04
C LEU A 150 -43.04 6.67 -4.50
N ASP A 151 -43.87 7.66 -4.24
CA ASP A 151 -45.28 7.62 -4.57
C ASP A 151 -45.53 7.51 -6.08
N HIS A 152 -46.37 6.58 -6.48
CA HIS A 152 -46.79 6.38 -7.87
C HIS A 152 -45.64 6.09 -8.86
N PHE A 153 -44.52 5.52 -8.40
CA PHE A 153 -43.36 5.21 -9.23
C PHE A 153 -43.68 4.32 -10.42
N LYS A 154 -44.56 3.31 -10.21
CA LYS A 154 -45.04 2.47 -11.29
C LYS A 154 -45.69 3.27 -12.43
N ARG A 155 -46.48 4.31 -12.10
CA ARG A 155 -47.08 5.19 -13.09
C ARG A 155 -46.04 5.92 -13.96
N VAL A 156 -44.92 6.32 -13.35
CA VAL A 156 -43.80 6.94 -14.10
C VAL A 156 -43.22 5.97 -15.09
N ASN A 157 -43.01 4.70 -14.70
CA ASN A 157 -42.51 3.66 -15.60
C ASN A 157 -43.51 3.35 -16.74
N ASP A 158 -44.80 3.22 -16.40
CA ASP A 158 -45.84 2.87 -17.35
C ASP A 158 -46.05 3.98 -18.40
N GLU A 159 -45.97 5.25 -17.99
CA GLU A 159 -46.21 6.43 -18.87
C GLU A 159 -44.97 6.88 -19.63
N ARG A 160 -43.73 6.66 -19.10
CA ARG A 160 -42.49 7.26 -19.61
C ARG A 160 -41.34 6.28 -19.83
N GLY A 161 -41.60 5.01 -19.57
CA GLY A 161 -40.60 3.94 -19.71
C GLY A 161 -39.64 3.84 -18.52
N HIS A 162 -38.98 2.70 -18.45
CA HIS A 162 -38.05 2.35 -17.36
C HIS A 162 -36.86 3.30 -17.23
N ASP A 163 -36.34 3.85 -18.32
CA ASP A 163 -35.23 4.81 -18.29
C ASP A 163 -35.60 6.11 -17.52
N ALA A 164 -36.89 6.53 -17.58
CA ALA A 164 -37.35 7.69 -16.81
C ALA A 164 -37.43 7.36 -15.31
N GLY A 165 -37.90 6.16 -14.97
CA GLY A 165 -37.88 5.67 -13.60
C GLY A 165 -36.47 5.54 -13.03
N ASP A 166 -35.55 5.02 -13.81
CA ASP A 166 -34.13 4.89 -13.40
C ASP A 166 -33.48 6.27 -13.15
N ARG A 167 -33.73 7.25 -14.02
CA ARG A 167 -33.26 8.63 -13.75
C ARG A 167 -33.84 9.21 -12.46
N LEU A 168 -35.12 8.93 -12.18
CA LEU A 168 -35.80 9.39 -10.97
C LEU A 168 -35.19 8.74 -9.71
N LEU A 169 -34.97 7.42 -9.74
CA LEU A 169 -34.30 6.69 -8.65
C LEU A 169 -32.87 7.20 -8.39
N ALA A 170 -32.10 7.41 -9.46
CA ALA A 170 -30.76 7.97 -9.35
C ALA A 170 -30.74 9.38 -8.77
N ALA A 171 -31.71 10.24 -9.16
CA ALA A 171 -31.87 11.59 -8.61
C ALA A 171 -32.22 11.55 -7.13
N PHE A 172 -33.15 10.67 -6.71
CA PHE A 172 -33.50 10.50 -5.32
C PHE A 172 -32.34 9.97 -4.48
N GLY A 173 -31.56 9.02 -5.01
CA GLY A 173 -30.35 8.54 -4.38
C GLY A 173 -29.32 9.64 -4.13
N ARG A 174 -29.09 10.52 -5.11
CA ARG A 174 -28.22 11.71 -4.95
C ARG A 174 -28.73 12.66 -3.88
N LEU A 175 -30.03 12.96 -3.89
CA LEU A 175 -30.66 13.84 -2.90
C LEU A 175 -30.50 13.27 -1.48
N LEU A 176 -30.74 11.97 -1.28
CA LEU A 176 -30.52 11.28 -0.01
C LEU A 176 -29.06 11.42 0.43
N ALA A 177 -28.11 11.04 -0.42
CA ALA A 177 -26.67 11.10 -0.11
C ALA A 177 -26.22 12.52 0.30
N ALA A 178 -26.71 13.56 -0.41
CA ALA A 178 -26.39 14.96 -0.11
C ALA A 178 -27.06 15.51 1.16
N SER A 179 -28.13 14.86 1.62
CA SER A 179 -28.93 15.34 2.77
C SER A 179 -28.58 14.68 4.09
N LEU A 180 -27.80 13.60 4.07
CA LEU A 180 -27.47 12.77 5.22
C LEU A 180 -26.06 13.08 5.76
N ARG A 181 -25.85 12.79 7.06
CA ARG A 181 -24.53 12.89 7.70
C ARG A 181 -23.69 11.67 7.32
N LYS A 182 -22.37 11.74 7.53
CA LYS A 182 -21.47 10.59 7.33
C LYS A 182 -21.81 9.40 8.24
N SER A 183 -22.42 9.65 9.39
CA SER A 183 -22.87 8.62 10.35
C SER A 183 -24.16 7.94 9.92
N ASP A 184 -24.96 8.59 9.08
CA ASP A 184 -26.25 8.06 8.63
C ASP A 184 -26.01 7.03 7.52
N VAL A 185 -26.77 5.95 7.51
CA VAL A 185 -26.68 4.89 6.50
C VAL A 185 -27.95 4.92 5.65
N ALA A 186 -27.80 5.22 4.36
CA ALA A 186 -28.92 5.16 3.40
C ALA A 186 -28.72 3.99 2.44
N CYS A 187 -29.77 3.22 2.22
CA CYS A 187 -29.75 2.13 1.28
C CYS A 187 -30.99 2.11 0.38
N ARG A 188 -30.82 1.59 -0.83
CA ARG A 188 -31.95 1.16 -1.64
C ARG A 188 -32.39 -0.22 -1.15
N TRP A 189 -33.60 -0.27 -0.59
CA TRP A 189 -34.14 -1.49 0.04
C TRP A 189 -34.67 -2.47 -1.01
N GLY A 190 -35.28 -1.97 -2.09
CA GLY A 190 -35.76 -2.73 -3.24
C GLY A 190 -36.62 -1.86 -4.12
N GLY A 191 -36.66 -2.07 -5.43
CA GLY A 191 -37.50 -1.31 -6.36
C GLY A 191 -37.41 0.21 -6.15
N GLU A 192 -38.51 0.81 -5.69
CA GLU A 192 -38.66 2.23 -5.33
C GLU A 192 -38.57 2.52 -3.81
N GLU A 193 -38.16 1.51 -3.02
CA GLU A 193 -38.07 1.59 -1.56
C GLU A 193 -36.63 1.91 -1.11
N PHE A 194 -36.53 2.77 -0.10
CA PHE A 194 -35.28 3.19 0.52
C PHE A 194 -35.36 3.07 2.05
N CYS A 195 -34.28 2.75 2.69
CA CYS A 195 -34.15 2.72 4.13
C CYS A 195 -33.02 3.61 4.59
N VAL A 196 -33.26 4.40 5.63
CA VAL A 196 -32.26 5.28 6.24
C VAL A 196 -32.16 4.98 7.73
N LEU A 197 -30.93 4.73 8.21
CA LEU A 197 -30.63 4.59 9.62
C LEU A 197 -29.90 5.85 10.10
N MET A 198 -30.35 6.41 11.20
CA MET A 198 -29.83 7.64 11.80
C MET A 198 -29.38 7.37 13.24
N PRO A 199 -28.10 7.12 13.50
CA PRO A 199 -27.59 7.03 14.87
C PRO A 199 -27.75 8.36 15.62
N ASP A 200 -27.80 8.31 16.95
CA ASP A 200 -27.93 9.48 17.83
C ASP A 200 -29.10 10.40 17.43
N THR A 201 -30.20 9.80 16.95
CA THR A 201 -31.34 10.54 16.44
C THR A 201 -32.62 9.87 16.92
N ASP A 202 -33.49 10.63 17.55
CA ASP A 202 -34.83 10.19 17.98
C ASP A 202 -35.84 10.25 16.82
N ALA A 203 -37.02 9.68 17.02
CA ALA A 203 -38.08 9.66 16.01
C ALA A 203 -38.53 11.07 15.59
N ALA A 204 -38.57 12.03 16.49
CA ALA A 204 -38.93 13.42 16.20
C ALA A 204 -37.88 14.11 15.33
N GLY A 205 -36.58 13.90 15.59
CA GLY A 205 -35.48 14.39 14.80
C GLY A 205 -35.44 13.79 13.39
N ALA A 206 -35.62 12.47 13.30
CA ALA A 206 -35.71 11.75 12.04
C ALA A 206 -36.91 12.23 11.20
N ARG A 207 -38.06 12.42 11.83
CA ARG A 207 -39.26 12.99 11.16
C ARG A 207 -38.97 14.37 10.56
N ARG A 208 -38.39 15.29 11.38
CA ARG A 208 -38.08 16.66 10.88
C ARG A 208 -37.17 16.61 9.66
N LYS A 209 -36.14 15.80 9.71
CA LYS A 209 -35.17 15.63 8.62
C LYS A 209 -35.82 15.04 7.37
N THR A 210 -36.64 13.99 7.55
CA THR A 210 -37.37 13.34 6.45
C THR A 210 -38.44 14.25 5.84
N ALA A 211 -39.15 15.03 6.66
CA ALA A 211 -40.12 16.02 6.16
C ALA A 211 -39.43 17.16 5.35
N SER A 212 -38.25 17.59 5.79
CA SER A 212 -37.44 18.53 5.00
C SER A 212 -36.99 17.93 3.67
N LEU A 213 -36.58 16.67 3.67
CA LEU A 213 -36.25 15.93 2.47
C LEU A 213 -37.44 15.83 1.49
N LEU A 214 -38.65 15.54 2.00
CA LEU A 214 -39.86 15.48 1.19
C LEU A 214 -40.16 16.84 0.48
N LYS A 215 -39.99 17.95 1.20
CA LYS A 215 -40.14 19.28 0.60
C LYS A 215 -39.15 19.54 -0.53
N ARG A 216 -37.88 19.17 -0.34
CA ARG A 216 -36.82 19.27 -1.34
C ARG A 216 -37.08 18.36 -2.54
N TRP A 217 -37.48 17.12 -2.29
CA TRP A 217 -37.78 16.17 -3.35
C TRP A 217 -38.89 16.62 -4.26
N ARG A 218 -39.96 17.20 -3.70
CA ARG A 218 -41.06 17.77 -4.51
C ARG A 218 -40.60 18.80 -5.54
N VAL A 219 -39.61 19.61 -5.19
CA VAL A 219 -39.02 20.61 -6.10
C VAL A 219 -38.09 19.95 -7.10
N GLU A 220 -37.21 19.08 -6.63
CA GLU A 220 -36.19 18.44 -7.44
C GLU A 220 -36.79 17.44 -8.45
N SER A 221 -37.82 16.72 -8.06
CA SER A 221 -38.52 15.79 -8.94
C SER A 221 -39.24 16.47 -10.14
N LEU A 222 -39.56 17.76 -10.05
CA LEU A 222 -40.09 18.56 -11.18
C LEU A 222 -39.04 18.71 -12.28
N VAL A 223 -37.77 18.82 -11.93
CA VAL A 223 -36.68 18.98 -12.91
C VAL A 223 -36.37 17.65 -13.61
N HIS A 224 -36.52 16.53 -12.90
CA HIS A 224 -36.24 15.18 -13.41
C HIS A 224 -37.47 14.48 -14.00
N GLY A 225 -38.68 14.99 -13.70
CA GLY A 225 -39.91 14.66 -14.40
C GLY A 225 -39.98 15.48 -15.70
N ALA A 226 -40.43 14.92 -16.81
CA ALA A 226 -40.59 15.66 -18.06
C ALA A 226 -41.59 16.79 -17.89
N ALA A 227 -41.37 17.90 -18.64
CA ALA A 227 -42.17 19.10 -18.60
C ALA A 227 -43.69 18.78 -18.69
N GLY A 228 -44.44 19.20 -17.69
CA GLY A 228 -45.91 19.14 -17.71
C GLY A 228 -46.57 18.40 -16.54
N ASP A 229 -45.83 17.72 -15.66
CA ASP A 229 -46.39 16.95 -14.54
C ASP A 229 -46.06 17.53 -13.18
N ALA A 230 -47.01 17.41 -12.24
CA ALA A 230 -46.73 17.52 -10.83
C ALA A 230 -45.66 16.51 -10.46
N GLY A 231 -44.50 16.95 -9.95
CA GLY A 231 -43.38 16.09 -9.55
C GLY A 231 -43.83 14.93 -8.68
N THR A 232 -43.02 13.91 -8.58
CA THR A 232 -43.28 12.79 -7.69
C THR A 232 -43.03 13.18 -6.23
N SER A 233 -43.85 12.63 -5.31
CA SER A 233 -43.62 12.68 -3.87
C SER A 233 -43.10 11.35 -3.35
N PHE A 234 -42.87 11.27 -2.05
CA PHE A 234 -42.69 10.01 -1.36
C PHE A 234 -43.51 9.95 -0.07
N SER A 235 -43.81 8.74 0.35
CA SER A 235 -44.34 8.45 1.67
C SER A 235 -43.25 7.85 2.54
N ALA A 236 -43.23 8.12 3.82
CA ALA A 236 -42.24 7.58 4.75
C ALA A 236 -42.84 7.26 6.12
N GLY A 237 -42.35 6.18 6.71
CA GLY A 237 -42.59 5.82 8.10
C GLY A 237 -41.29 5.89 8.91
N VAL A 238 -41.39 6.38 10.11
CA VAL A 238 -40.27 6.61 11.04
C VAL A 238 -40.52 5.90 12.36
N ALA A 239 -39.50 5.21 12.89
CA ALA A 239 -39.48 4.67 14.24
C ALA A 239 -38.09 4.87 14.85
N ASP A 240 -37.98 4.80 16.18
CA ASP A 240 -36.70 4.80 16.87
C ASP A 240 -36.60 3.67 17.91
N SER A 241 -35.37 3.44 18.35
CA SER A 241 -35.06 2.39 19.33
C SER A 241 -35.52 2.71 20.74
N ALA A 242 -35.91 3.95 21.08
CA ALA A 242 -36.39 4.32 22.40
C ALA A 242 -37.77 3.73 22.67
N HIS A 243 -38.56 3.54 21.63
CA HIS A 243 -39.92 2.99 21.71
C HIS A 243 -40.00 1.50 21.30
N VAL A 244 -38.86 0.89 20.98
CA VAL A 244 -38.74 -0.54 20.59
C VAL A 244 -37.59 -1.16 21.37
N SER A 245 -37.90 -2.04 22.28
CA SER A 245 -36.89 -2.68 23.15
C SER A 245 -36.40 -4.03 22.64
N ASP A 246 -37.13 -4.66 21.68
CA ASP A 246 -36.97 -6.09 21.45
C ASP A 246 -35.89 -6.47 20.42
N SER A 247 -35.88 -5.77 19.31
CA SER A 247 -34.90 -6.08 18.24
C SER A 247 -34.88 -5.02 17.13
N TRP A 248 -33.78 -4.99 16.35
CA TRP A 248 -33.72 -4.15 15.17
C TRP A 248 -34.75 -4.53 14.09
N GLN A 249 -35.19 -5.82 14.06
CA GLN A 249 -36.28 -6.26 13.18
C GLN A 249 -37.60 -5.59 13.55
N ALA A 250 -37.89 -5.49 14.85
CA ALA A 250 -39.08 -4.80 15.34
C ALA A 250 -39.02 -3.30 15.01
N LEU A 251 -37.83 -2.68 15.08
CA LEU A 251 -37.65 -1.29 14.68
C LEU A 251 -38.00 -1.05 13.19
N LEU A 252 -37.47 -1.88 12.30
CA LEU A 252 -37.79 -1.77 10.87
C LEU A 252 -39.29 -2.04 10.62
N LYS A 253 -39.88 -3.04 11.30
CA LYS A 253 -41.28 -3.35 11.13
C LYS A 253 -42.17 -2.17 11.54
N ARG A 254 -41.88 -1.50 12.67
CA ARG A 254 -42.65 -0.31 13.07
C ARG A 254 -42.53 0.83 12.07
N ALA A 255 -41.33 1.07 11.53
CA ALA A 255 -41.17 2.07 10.46
C ALA A 255 -41.97 1.68 9.21
N ASP A 256 -42.04 0.41 8.85
CA ASP A 256 -42.83 -0.08 7.72
C ASP A 256 -44.34 0.06 7.93
N ASP A 257 -44.82 -0.27 9.15
CA ASP A 257 -46.22 -0.09 9.52
C ASP A 257 -46.65 1.39 9.37
N GLU A 258 -45.80 2.33 9.78
CA GLU A 258 -46.04 3.78 9.59
C GLU A 258 -45.96 4.22 8.12
N LEU A 259 -45.09 3.63 7.29
CA LEU A 259 -45.08 3.86 5.85
C LEU A 259 -46.43 3.41 5.24
N LEU A 260 -46.91 2.23 5.62
CA LEU A 260 -48.17 1.71 5.16
C LEU A 260 -49.34 2.63 5.54
N ALA A 261 -49.34 3.16 6.77
CA ALA A 261 -50.28 4.16 7.23
C ALA A 261 -50.20 5.46 6.39
N ALA A 262 -48.99 5.95 6.12
CA ALA A 262 -48.78 7.13 5.29
C ALA A 262 -49.36 6.96 3.89
N LYS A 263 -49.19 5.77 3.27
CA LYS A 263 -49.77 5.43 1.98
C LYS A 263 -51.32 5.39 2.01
N ARG A 264 -51.89 4.83 3.07
CA ARG A 264 -53.36 4.75 3.25
C ARG A 264 -54.01 6.11 3.49
N GLU A 265 -53.35 6.98 4.22
CA GLU A 265 -53.84 8.34 4.51
C GLU A 265 -53.72 9.33 3.36
N GLY A 266 -53.36 8.89 2.18
CA GLY A 266 -53.29 9.75 0.96
C GLY A 266 -51.92 10.12 0.52
N ARG A 267 -50.88 9.35 0.98
CA ARG A 267 -49.47 9.51 0.54
C ARG A 267 -48.84 10.87 0.83
N ASN A 268 -47.65 11.14 0.26
CA ASN A 268 -46.98 12.44 0.29
C ASN A 268 -46.80 13.00 1.70
N ARG A 269 -46.43 12.13 2.65
CA ARG A 269 -46.27 12.44 4.08
C ARG A 269 -45.30 11.56 4.79
N VAL A 270 -44.93 12.00 6.00
CA VAL A 270 -44.04 11.28 6.92
C VAL A 270 -44.83 11.02 8.20
N LEU A 271 -45.05 9.77 8.54
CA LEU A 271 -45.66 9.34 9.80
C LEU A 271 -44.61 8.79 10.76
N VAL A 272 -44.89 8.80 12.02
CA VAL A 272 -44.00 8.40 13.12
C VAL A 272 -44.71 7.44 14.04
N ALA A 273 -44.08 6.35 14.38
CA ALA A 273 -44.56 5.43 15.39
C ALA A 273 -44.65 6.13 16.75
N ALA A 274 -45.81 6.02 17.35
CA ALA A 274 -46.10 6.57 18.68
C ALA A 274 -45.42 5.73 19.78
#